data_cfc2b73914519b859636d2b9d0c0c7cc
#
_entry.id   cfc2b73914519b859636d2b9d0c0c7cc
#
_cell.length_a   1.000
_cell.length_b   1.000
_cell.length_c   1.000
_cell.angle_alpha   90.00
_cell.angle_beta   90.00
_cell.angle_gamma   90.00
#
_symmetry.space_group_name_H-M   'P 1'
#
loop_
_entity.id
_entity.type
_entity.pdbx_description
1 polymer ?
#
loop_
_entity_poly.entity_id
_entity_poly.type
_entity_poly.pdbx_seq_one_letter_code
_entity_poly.pdbx_strand_id
1 'polypeptide(L)'
;MSGNTFGNIFKVTTFGESHGHALGCIIDGCPPNLEIDESDIQIELDRRKPGQSDVTTQRKEDDTVQILSGVFEGKTLGTPISLLIFNKDQQSKDYSNIKDSFRPNHADITYQAKYGHRDYRGGGRSSARETAMRVAAGAIAKKYLAQHGVKTTGYVSQIGSIAADSITSESANKNKYFFGDMSKIDDLNNMFEELIAEGNSVGAKLGVCVETVSYTHLTLPTTYEGSVA
;
A
#
# COMPACT_ATOMS: atom_id res chain seq x y z
N MET A 1 15.26 15.41 8.16
CA MET A 1 14.27 14.55 8.86
C MET A 1 14.16 13.24 8.10
N SER A 2 14.17 12.11 8.78
CA SER A 2 13.95 10.80 8.13
C SER A 2 12.47 10.63 7.82
N GLY A 3 12.11 10.25 6.60
CA GLY A 3 10.72 9.99 6.20
C GLY A 3 10.26 8.55 6.44
N ASN A 4 11.00 7.77 7.25
CA ASN A 4 10.72 6.35 7.46
C ASN A 4 9.79 6.07 8.64
N THR A 5 9.55 7.09 9.49
CA THR A 5 8.65 7.02 10.65
C THR A 5 7.53 8.04 10.49
N PHE A 6 6.30 7.62 10.74
CA PHE A 6 5.11 8.46 10.71
C PHE A 6 4.12 8.05 11.82
N GLY A 7 3.14 8.91 12.08
CA GLY A 7 2.19 8.75 13.18
C GLY A 7 2.65 9.43 14.48
N ASN A 8 1.69 9.68 15.38
CA ASN A 8 1.95 10.32 16.68
C ASN A 8 1.79 9.34 17.84
N ILE A 9 0.59 8.79 18.05
CA ILE A 9 0.28 7.78 19.07
C ILE A 9 0.57 6.40 18.49
N PHE A 10 -0.07 6.04 17.40
CA PHE A 10 0.22 4.84 16.62
C PHE A 10 1.34 5.20 15.64
N LYS A 11 2.56 4.81 15.94
CA LYS A 11 3.76 5.13 15.16
C LYS A 11 4.19 3.94 14.35
N VAL A 12 4.56 4.18 13.11
CA VAL A 12 5.07 3.15 12.20
C VAL A 12 6.43 3.58 11.68
N THR A 13 7.43 2.73 11.85
CA THR A 13 8.75 2.87 11.24
C THR A 13 8.95 1.73 10.25
N THR A 14 9.11 2.05 8.96
CA THR A 14 9.37 1.06 7.91
C THR A 14 10.86 0.97 7.60
N PHE A 15 11.35 -0.23 7.25
CA PHE A 15 12.74 -0.51 6.90
C PHE A 15 12.84 -1.61 5.82
N GLY A 16 14.05 -1.82 5.31
CA GLY A 16 14.34 -2.79 4.25
C GLY A 16 14.25 -2.21 2.85
N GLU A 17 14.86 -2.86 1.89
CA GLU A 17 14.96 -2.47 0.48
C GLU A 17 14.28 -3.51 -0.41
N SER A 18 13.75 -3.07 -1.56
CA SER A 18 13.00 -3.93 -2.49
C SER A 18 13.77 -5.15 -3.00
N HIS A 19 15.11 -5.05 -3.07
CA HIS A 19 16.03 -6.12 -3.47
C HIS A 19 16.99 -6.50 -2.34
N GLY A 20 16.71 -6.09 -1.11
CA GLY A 20 17.35 -6.57 0.11
C GLY A 20 16.78 -7.92 0.54
N HIS A 21 17.20 -8.44 1.69
CA HIS A 21 16.72 -9.72 2.23
C HIS A 21 15.22 -9.70 2.60
N ALA A 22 14.78 -8.58 3.16
CA ALA A 22 13.42 -8.44 3.66
C ALA A 22 12.98 -6.97 3.69
N LEU A 23 11.67 -6.79 3.79
CA LEU A 23 11.01 -5.55 4.20
C LEU A 23 10.41 -5.76 5.58
N GLY A 24 10.41 -4.73 6.41
CA GLY A 24 9.79 -4.79 7.72
C GLY A 24 9.23 -3.47 8.19
N CYS A 25 8.43 -3.54 9.24
CA CYS A 25 8.05 -2.38 10.00
C CYS A 25 7.96 -2.67 11.48
N ILE A 26 8.15 -1.62 12.27
CA ILE A 26 7.90 -1.62 13.70
C ILE A 26 6.74 -0.67 13.96
N ILE A 27 5.76 -1.17 14.70
CA ILE A 27 4.57 -0.43 15.11
C ILE A 27 4.65 -0.25 16.62
N ASP A 28 4.63 0.99 17.07
CA ASP A 28 4.62 1.36 18.48
C ASP A 28 3.32 2.12 18.81
N GLY A 29 2.79 1.92 20.02
CA GLY A 29 1.56 2.55 20.48
C GLY A 29 0.27 1.84 20.04
N CYS A 30 0.34 0.59 19.58
CA CYS A 30 -0.83 -0.24 19.41
C CYS A 30 -1.38 -0.64 20.81
N PRO A 31 -2.67 -0.44 21.12
CA PRO A 31 -3.25 -0.85 22.41
C PRO A 31 -3.13 -2.37 22.64
N PRO A 32 -3.04 -2.83 23.90
CA PRO A 32 -3.05 -4.25 24.22
C PRO A 32 -4.45 -4.87 24.00
N ASN A 33 -4.48 -6.21 23.96
CA ASN A 33 -5.69 -7.03 23.83
C ASN A 33 -6.46 -6.92 22.50
N LEU A 34 -5.88 -6.35 21.47
CA LEU A 34 -6.42 -6.48 20.11
C LEU A 34 -6.16 -7.91 19.63
N GLU A 35 -7.21 -8.66 19.30
CA GLU A 35 -7.09 -9.97 18.68
C GLU A 35 -6.53 -9.80 17.27
N ILE A 36 -5.39 -10.47 16.97
CA ILE A 36 -4.67 -10.33 15.70
C ILE A 36 -3.78 -11.55 15.44
N ASP A 37 -3.76 -11.97 14.19
CA ASP A 37 -2.79 -12.94 13.67
C ASP A 37 -2.30 -12.51 12.27
N GLU A 38 -1.40 -13.30 11.68
CA GLU A 38 -0.86 -13.05 10.35
C GLU A 38 -1.94 -13.06 9.26
N SER A 39 -3.00 -13.85 9.43
CA SER A 39 -4.07 -13.95 8.42
C SER A 39 -4.87 -12.66 8.28
N ASP A 40 -5.08 -11.94 9.37
CA ASP A 40 -5.73 -10.63 9.38
C ASP A 40 -4.96 -9.59 8.54
N ILE A 41 -3.63 -9.65 8.63
CA ILE A 41 -2.73 -8.74 7.91
C ILE A 41 -2.60 -9.19 6.45
N GLN A 42 -2.52 -10.50 6.22
CA GLN A 42 -2.32 -11.09 4.91
C GLN A 42 -3.46 -10.74 3.94
N ILE A 43 -4.70 -10.68 4.40
CA ILE A 43 -5.87 -10.29 3.59
C ILE A 43 -5.64 -8.91 2.93
N GLU A 44 -5.14 -7.94 3.68
CA GLU A 44 -4.88 -6.60 3.14
C GLU A 44 -3.63 -6.58 2.24
N LEU A 45 -2.61 -7.35 2.55
CA LEU A 45 -1.43 -7.52 1.70
C LEU A 45 -1.79 -8.20 0.38
N ASP A 46 -2.66 -9.21 0.41
CA ASP A 46 -3.15 -9.89 -0.78
C ASP A 46 -3.92 -8.95 -1.70
N ARG A 47 -4.68 -8.01 -1.15
CA ARG A 47 -5.34 -6.95 -1.94
C ARG A 47 -4.35 -5.97 -2.59
N ARG A 48 -3.18 -5.75 -1.97
CA ARG A 48 -2.15 -4.83 -2.46
C ARG A 48 -1.21 -5.46 -3.48
N LYS A 49 -0.89 -6.75 -3.34
CA LYS A 49 0.17 -7.39 -4.11
C LYS A 49 -0.02 -7.24 -5.63
N PRO A 50 1.07 -7.12 -6.41
CA PRO A 50 1.00 -7.03 -7.87
C PRO A 50 0.50 -8.35 -8.48
N GLY A 51 0.03 -8.30 -9.72
CA GLY A 51 -0.42 -9.48 -10.45
C GLY A 51 -1.85 -9.92 -10.19
N GLN A 52 -2.70 -9.06 -9.61
CA GLN A 52 -4.12 -9.34 -9.37
C GLN A 52 -5.00 -9.11 -10.60
N SER A 53 -4.50 -8.43 -11.62
CA SER A 53 -5.21 -8.18 -12.86
C SER A 53 -4.23 -8.09 -14.03
N ASP A 54 -4.76 -8.30 -15.25
CA ASP A 54 -4.00 -8.26 -16.49
C ASP A 54 -3.40 -6.88 -16.80
N VAL A 55 -3.88 -5.83 -16.12
CA VAL A 55 -3.42 -4.45 -16.26
C VAL A 55 -2.31 -4.07 -15.26
N THR A 56 -1.86 -5.00 -14.41
CA THR A 56 -0.79 -4.78 -13.45
C THR A 56 0.47 -5.55 -13.83
N THR A 57 1.61 -5.23 -13.17
CA THR A 57 2.88 -5.94 -13.40
C THR A 57 2.74 -7.45 -13.19
N GLN A 58 3.44 -8.24 -14.01
CA GLN A 58 3.47 -9.72 -13.93
C GLN A 58 4.30 -10.26 -12.77
N ARG A 59 4.94 -9.40 -11.98
CA ARG A 59 5.74 -9.80 -10.82
C ARG A 59 4.85 -10.50 -9.79
N LYS A 60 5.23 -11.72 -9.40
CA LYS A 60 4.52 -12.51 -8.39
C LYS A 60 5.35 -12.53 -7.10
N GLU A 61 4.81 -11.92 -6.06
CA GLU A 61 5.36 -11.97 -4.71
C GLU A 61 4.24 -12.40 -3.77
N ASP A 62 4.48 -13.39 -2.94
CA ASP A 62 3.46 -13.88 -2.00
C ASP A 62 3.22 -12.89 -0.86
N ASP A 63 4.20 -12.01 -0.60
CA ASP A 63 4.20 -11.03 0.50
C ASP A 63 3.77 -11.63 1.86
N THR A 64 4.23 -12.87 2.12
CA THR A 64 3.90 -13.58 3.35
C THR A 64 4.46 -12.85 4.55
N VAL A 65 3.58 -12.32 5.38
CA VAL A 65 3.95 -11.57 6.58
C VAL A 65 4.22 -12.52 7.76
N GLN A 66 5.17 -12.11 8.60
CA GLN A 66 5.46 -12.75 9.89
C GLN A 66 5.38 -11.71 11.00
N ILE A 67 4.73 -12.06 12.10
CA ILE A 67 4.72 -11.28 13.35
C ILE A 67 5.88 -11.78 14.21
N LEU A 68 6.87 -10.93 14.48
CA LEU A 68 8.06 -11.31 15.22
C LEU A 68 8.01 -10.91 16.71
N SER A 69 7.17 -9.94 17.07
CA SER A 69 7.01 -9.46 18.45
C SER A 69 5.70 -8.71 18.65
N GLY A 70 5.36 -8.43 19.91
CA GLY A 70 4.23 -7.59 20.30
C GLY A 70 2.88 -8.29 20.29
N VAL A 71 2.84 -9.60 19.99
CA VAL A 71 1.64 -10.45 20.03
C VAL A 71 1.95 -11.73 20.79
N PHE A 72 1.04 -12.14 21.67
CA PHE A 72 1.11 -13.37 22.42
C PHE A 72 -0.29 -13.98 22.55
N GLU A 73 -0.42 -15.28 22.29
CA GLU A 73 -1.71 -16.01 22.30
C GLU A 73 -2.79 -15.31 21.45
N GLY A 74 -2.39 -14.79 20.28
CA GLY A 74 -3.31 -14.13 19.34
C GLY A 74 -3.78 -12.72 19.77
N LYS A 75 -3.12 -12.08 20.75
CA LYS A 75 -3.47 -10.74 21.22
C LYS A 75 -2.26 -9.83 21.31
N THR A 76 -2.46 -8.55 21.00
CA THR A 76 -1.43 -7.53 21.17
C THR A 76 -1.09 -7.34 22.64
N LEU A 77 0.19 -7.07 22.94
CA LEU A 77 0.70 -6.86 24.28
C LEU A 77 0.77 -5.37 24.70
N GLY A 78 0.59 -4.44 23.76
CA GLY A 78 0.88 -3.01 23.98
C GLY A 78 2.35 -2.67 23.86
N THR A 79 3.21 -3.65 23.59
CA THR A 79 4.63 -3.47 23.28
C THR A 79 4.84 -3.36 21.77
N PRO A 80 6.02 -2.92 21.27
CA PRO A 80 6.24 -2.79 19.83
C PRO A 80 5.99 -4.08 19.05
N ILE A 81 5.18 -3.97 18.00
CA ILE A 81 4.89 -5.06 17.06
C ILE A 81 5.89 -4.97 15.92
N SER A 82 6.63 -6.04 15.65
CA SER A 82 7.53 -6.14 14.51
C SER A 82 6.94 -7.07 13.45
N LEU A 83 6.82 -6.56 12.23
CA LEU A 83 6.37 -7.31 11.06
C LEU A 83 7.51 -7.44 10.05
N LEU A 84 7.61 -8.61 9.40
CA LEU A 84 8.62 -8.89 8.40
C LEU A 84 8.03 -9.63 7.20
N ILE A 85 8.49 -9.27 5.99
CA ILE A 85 8.23 -9.98 4.74
C ILE A 85 9.58 -10.27 4.07
N PHE A 86 9.91 -11.54 3.82
CA PHE A 86 11.10 -11.91 3.08
C PHE A 86 10.92 -11.71 1.58
N ASN A 87 11.92 -11.13 0.91
CA ASN A 87 11.93 -10.99 -0.53
C ASN A 87 12.35 -12.33 -1.16
N LYS A 88 11.51 -12.90 -2.02
CA LYS A 88 11.76 -14.18 -2.69
C LYS A 88 12.27 -14.00 -4.13
N ASP A 89 11.79 -13.00 -4.84
CA ASP A 89 12.11 -12.76 -6.25
C ASP A 89 13.05 -11.56 -6.42
N GLN A 90 14.34 -11.79 -6.13
CA GLN A 90 15.39 -10.78 -6.25
C GLN A 90 16.13 -10.93 -7.58
N GLN A 91 15.70 -10.26 -8.64
CA GLN A 91 16.42 -10.20 -9.92
C GLN A 91 17.46 -9.07 -9.93
N SER A 92 18.41 -9.12 -8.99
CA SER A 92 19.44 -8.07 -8.82
C SER A 92 20.39 -7.92 -10.01
N LYS A 93 20.48 -8.93 -10.89
CA LYS A 93 21.34 -8.91 -12.09
C LYS A 93 20.86 -7.94 -13.16
N ASP A 94 19.57 -7.64 -13.20
CA ASP A 94 18.96 -6.79 -14.24
C ASP A 94 19.29 -5.30 -14.07
N TYR A 95 19.92 -4.91 -12.96
CA TYR A 95 20.17 -3.51 -12.60
C TYR A 95 21.63 -3.07 -12.74
N SER A 96 22.56 -3.95 -13.20
CA SER A 96 23.99 -3.61 -13.32
C SER A 96 24.24 -2.44 -14.28
N ASN A 97 23.45 -2.33 -15.36
CA ASN A 97 23.59 -1.31 -16.39
C ASN A 97 23.20 0.10 -15.95
N ILE A 98 22.49 0.22 -14.81
CA ILE A 98 22.01 1.51 -14.29
C ILE A 98 22.72 1.92 -12.99
N LYS A 99 23.78 1.22 -12.63
CA LYS A 99 24.57 1.54 -11.43
C LYS A 99 25.07 2.98 -11.43
N ASP A 100 25.60 3.42 -12.58
CA ASP A 100 26.24 4.71 -12.76
C ASP A 100 25.33 5.75 -13.45
N SER A 101 24.04 5.43 -13.65
CA SER A 101 23.05 6.32 -14.27
C SER A 101 21.80 6.46 -13.40
N PHE A 102 21.04 7.53 -13.63
CA PHE A 102 19.76 7.76 -12.94
C PHE A 102 18.61 7.45 -13.89
N ARG A 103 17.68 6.63 -13.44
CA ARG A 103 16.47 6.32 -14.22
C ARG A 103 15.53 7.52 -14.28
N PRO A 104 15.02 7.90 -15.46
CA PRO A 104 13.94 8.87 -15.57
C PRO A 104 12.72 8.42 -14.75
N ASN A 105 11.98 9.35 -14.18
CA ASN A 105 10.76 9.10 -13.38
C ASN A 105 10.96 8.18 -12.16
N HIS A 106 12.21 8.03 -11.70
CA HIS A 106 12.52 7.28 -10.48
C HIS A 106 13.30 8.17 -9.49
N ALA A 107 13.29 7.83 -8.20
CA ALA A 107 13.92 8.65 -7.16
C ALA A 107 15.44 8.46 -7.03
N ASP A 108 16.12 7.97 -8.07
CA ASP A 108 17.56 7.67 -8.04
C ASP A 108 18.40 8.91 -7.72
N ILE A 109 18.18 10.00 -8.45
CA ILE A 109 18.93 11.26 -8.28
C ILE A 109 18.67 11.89 -6.91
N THR A 110 17.42 11.86 -6.43
CA THR A 110 17.03 12.46 -5.15
C THR A 110 17.62 11.67 -3.96
N TYR A 111 17.67 10.34 -4.05
CA TYR A 111 18.34 9.52 -3.04
C TYR A 111 19.85 9.73 -3.04
N GLN A 112 20.49 9.80 -4.22
CA GLN A 112 21.92 10.10 -4.31
C GLN A 112 22.24 11.48 -3.76
N ALA A 113 21.43 12.49 -4.07
CA ALA A 113 21.64 13.85 -3.57
C ALA A 113 21.42 13.96 -2.05
N LYS A 114 20.44 13.24 -1.50
CA LYS A 114 20.09 13.30 -0.09
C LYS A 114 21.06 12.53 0.80
N TYR A 115 21.46 11.32 0.36
CA TYR A 115 22.19 10.36 1.19
C TYR A 115 23.64 10.16 0.75
N GLY A 116 24.05 10.65 -0.44
CA GLY A 116 25.38 10.44 -1.02
C GLY A 116 25.65 9.02 -1.51
N HIS A 117 24.72 8.11 -1.27
CA HIS A 117 24.79 6.70 -1.64
C HIS A 117 23.38 6.12 -1.83
N ARG A 118 23.23 5.20 -2.77
CA ARG A 118 21.94 4.56 -3.05
C ARG A 118 22.09 3.07 -3.37
N ASP A 119 21.08 2.28 -3.06
CA ASP A 119 20.92 0.96 -3.64
C ASP A 119 20.25 1.11 -5.02
N TYR A 120 21.02 0.88 -6.08
CA TYR A 120 20.52 0.99 -7.46
C TYR A 120 19.61 -0.18 -7.87
N ARG A 121 19.59 -1.27 -7.11
CA ARG A 121 18.82 -2.47 -7.41
C ARG A 121 17.33 -2.21 -7.13
N GLY A 122 16.51 -2.15 -8.18
CA GLY A 122 15.06 -1.95 -8.07
C GLY A 122 14.59 -0.69 -7.33
N GLY A 123 15.52 0.24 -7.05
CA GLY A 123 15.24 1.50 -6.35
C GLY A 123 15.27 1.44 -4.83
N GLY A 124 15.63 0.32 -4.24
CA GLY A 124 15.81 0.21 -2.78
C GLY A 124 14.55 0.63 -2.00
N ARG A 125 14.71 1.62 -1.13
CA ARG A 125 13.61 2.21 -0.34
C ARG A 125 12.60 3.02 -1.15
N SER A 126 12.97 3.53 -2.33
CA SER A 126 12.06 4.31 -3.18
C SER A 126 11.15 3.44 -4.05
N SER A 127 11.29 2.13 -3.99
CA SER A 127 10.43 1.19 -4.69
C SER A 127 9.00 1.20 -4.11
N ALA A 128 8.00 1.06 -4.98
CA ALA A 128 6.61 0.88 -4.58
C ALA A 128 6.38 -0.34 -3.66
N ARG A 129 7.32 -1.29 -3.63
CA ARG A 129 7.29 -2.44 -2.73
C ARG A 129 7.31 -2.04 -1.24
N GLU A 130 7.88 -0.89 -0.90
CA GLU A 130 7.85 -0.34 0.47
C GLU A 130 6.43 -0.18 1.01
N THR A 131 5.46 0.07 0.13
CA THR A 131 4.04 0.20 0.52
C THR A 131 3.47 -1.07 1.15
N ALA A 132 4.07 -2.25 0.94
CA ALA A 132 3.65 -3.48 1.61
C ALA A 132 3.67 -3.32 3.15
N MET A 133 4.71 -2.68 3.69
CA MET A 133 4.81 -2.47 5.14
C MET A 133 3.82 -1.42 5.66
N ARG A 134 3.46 -0.44 4.84
CA ARG A 134 2.39 0.52 5.19
C ARG A 134 1.03 -0.14 5.23
N VAL A 135 0.75 -1.04 4.28
CA VAL A 135 -0.48 -1.83 4.24
C VAL A 135 -0.54 -2.79 5.42
N ALA A 136 0.57 -3.48 5.74
CA ALA A 136 0.63 -4.38 6.89
C ALA A 136 0.33 -3.65 8.22
N ALA A 137 0.97 -2.50 8.44
CA ALA A 137 0.68 -1.67 9.62
C ALA A 137 -0.75 -1.11 9.59
N GLY A 138 -1.23 -0.72 8.41
CA GLY A 138 -2.61 -0.25 8.19
C GLY A 138 -3.67 -1.31 8.50
N ALA A 139 -3.38 -2.59 8.26
CA ALA A 139 -4.27 -3.71 8.59
C ALA A 139 -4.54 -3.78 10.11
N ILE A 140 -3.48 -3.64 10.93
CA ILE A 140 -3.62 -3.60 12.40
C ILE A 140 -4.43 -2.38 12.84
N ALA A 141 -4.11 -1.19 12.31
CA ALA A 141 -4.84 0.04 12.63
C ALA A 141 -6.32 -0.07 12.23
N LYS A 142 -6.60 -0.62 11.05
CA LYS A 142 -7.96 -0.84 10.54
C LYS A 142 -8.76 -1.80 11.43
N LYS A 143 -8.13 -2.89 11.88
CA LYS A 143 -8.76 -3.86 12.80
C LYS A 143 -9.08 -3.23 14.15
N TYR A 144 -8.17 -2.43 14.69
CA TYR A 144 -8.43 -1.67 15.92
C TYR A 144 -9.57 -0.67 15.75
N LEU A 145 -9.56 0.11 14.67
CA LEU A 145 -10.62 1.10 14.40
C LEU A 145 -11.99 0.45 14.20
N ALA A 146 -12.03 -0.74 13.61
CA ALA A 146 -13.28 -1.49 13.42
C ALA A 146 -13.97 -1.86 14.76
N GLN A 147 -13.20 -2.11 15.83
CA GLN A 147 -13.77 -2.34 17.17
C GLN A 147 -14.50 -1.10 17.72
N HIS A 148 -14.16 0.08 17.21
CA HIS A 148 -14.79 1.35 17.57
C HIS A 148 -15.83 1.80 16.53
N GLY A 149 -16.26 0.90 15.64
CA GLY A 149 -17.25 1.20 14.61
C GLY A 149 -16.77 2.14 13.50
N VAL A 150 -15.45 2.30 13.37
CA VAL A 150 -14.85 3.09 12.29
C VAL A 150 -14.47 2.20 11.12
N LYS A 151 -15.00 2.52 9.93
CA LYS A 151 -14.72 1.83 8.69
C LYS A 151 -13.96 2.74 7.73
N THR A 152 -12.87 2.25 7.17
CA THR A 152 -12.05 2.95 6.17
C THR A 152 -12.13 2.22 4.84
N THR A 153 -12.47 2.95 3.77
CA THR A 153 -12.55 2.40 2.41
C THR A 153 -11.77 3.27 1.45
N GLY A 154 -10.77 2.67 0.80
CA GLY A 154 -10.08 3.29 -0.34
C GLY A 154 -10.78 2.92 -1.64
N TYR A 155 -10.83 3.84 -2.60
CA TYR A 155 -11.43 3.64 -3.91
C TYR A 155 -10.73 4.48 -4.97
N VAL A 156 -10.94 4.09 -6.23
CA VAL A 156 -10.55 4.90 -7.39
C VAL A 156 -11.79 5.65 -7.88
N SER A 157 -11.70 6.97 -8.01
CA SER A 157 -12.80 7.84 -8.45
C SER A 157 -12.71 8.26 -9.91
N GLN A 158 -11.52 8.19 -10.51
CA GLN A 158 -11.31 8.50 -11.93
C GLN A 158 -10.07 7.77 -12.45
N ILE A 159 -10.13 7.27 -13.67
CA ILE A 159 -8.98 6.75 -14.42
C ILE A 159 -8.99 7.39 -15.80
N GLY A 160 -7.92 8.09 -16.16
CA GLY A 160 -7.88 8.86 -17.41
C GLY A 160 -9.05 9.85 -17.49
N SER A 161 -9.84 9.74 -18.57
CA SER A 161 -11.04 10.57 -18.80
C SER A 161 -12.30 10.00 -18.14
N ILE A 162 -12.30 8.75 -17.66
CA ILE A 162 -13.47 8.08 -17.10
C ILE A 162 -13.56 8.37 -15.60
N ALA A 163 -14.57 9.14 -15.22
CA ALA A 163 -14.89 9.46 -13.83
C ALA A 163 -16.11 8.66 -13.35
N ALA A 164 -16.14 8.33 -12.06
CA ALA A 164 -17.28 7.74 -11.41
C ALA A 164 -18.42 8.76 -11.29
N ASP A 165 -19.64 8.37 -11.65
CA ASP A 165 -20.84 9.20 -11.44
C ASP A 165 -21.36 9.06 -10.00
N SER A 166 -21.17 7.87 -9.40
CA SER A 166 -21.51 7.58 -8.01
C SER A 166 -20.44 6.67 -7.39
N ILE A 167 -20.11 6.90 -6.11
CA ILE A 167 -19.08 6.12 -5.44
C ILE A 167 -19.68 5.35 -4.29
N THR A 168 -19.48 4.03 -4.31
CA THR A 168 -19.86 3.14 -3.21
C THR A 168 -18.69 2.26 -2.81
N SER A 169 -18.54 2.00 -1.51
CA SER A 169 -17.54 1.07 -0.99
C SER A 169 -17.75 -0.36 -1.50
N GLU A 170 -19.01 -0.72 -1.77
CA GLU A 170 -19.37 -2.02 -2.32
C GLU A 170 -18.83 -2.18 -3.75
N SER A 171 -19.04 -1.18 -4.61
CA SER A 171 -18.54 -1.17 -5.99
C SER A 171 -17.02 -1.28 -6.02
N ALA A 172 -16.31 -0.48 -5.21
CA ALA A 172 -14.85 -0.48 -5.15
C ALA A 172 -14.26 -1.85 -4.76
N ASN A 173 -14.95 -2.61 -3.92
CA ASN A 173 -14.48 -3.93 -3.48
C ASN A 173 -14.81 -5.09 -4.45
N LYS A 174 -15.66 -4.84 -5.48
CA LYS A 174 -16.15 -5.89 -6.38
C LYS A 174 -15.47 -5.91 -7.75
N ASN A 175 -14.57 -4.98 -8.05
CA ASN A 175 -13.91 -4.93 -9.34
C ASN A 175 -12.38 -4.84 -9.22
N LYS A 176 -11.68 -5.28 -10.26
CA LYS A 176 -10.21 -5.35 -10.31
C LYS A 176 -9.51 -3.98 -10.31
N TYR A 177 -10.24 -2.89 -10.54
CA TYR A 177 -9.71 -1.53 -10.56
C TYR A 177 -9.92 -0.80 -9.24
N PHE A 178 -10.61 -1.39 -8.27
CA PHE A 178 -11.10 -0.71 -7.07
C PHE A 178 -11.91 0.56 -7.39
N PHE A 179 -12.53 0.59 -8.56
CA PHE A 179 -13.29 1.74 -9.05
C PHE A 179 -14.64 1.85 -8.32
N GLY A 180 -14.98 3.07 -7.91
CA GLY A 180 -16.17 3.31 -7.08
C GLY A 180 -17.50 3.08 -7.75
N ASP A 181 -17.54 2.94 -9.07
CA ASP A 181 -18.76 2.86 -9.90
C ASP A 181 -18.73 1.66 -10.84
N MET A 182 -19.58 0.68 -10.59
CA MET A 182 -19.67 -0.54 -11.40
C MET A 182 -20.18 -0.29 -12.83
N SER A 183 -20.95 0.79 -13.06
CA SER A 183 -21.51 1.09 -14.39
C SER A 183 -20.45 1.49 -15.43
N LYS A 184 -19.23 1.85 -14.99
CA LYS A 184 -18.13 2.29 -15.86
C LYS A 184 -17.09 1.21 -16.13
N ILE A 185 -17.29 -0.01 -15.64
CA ILE A 185 -16.26 -1.06 -15.73
C ILE A 185 -15.99 -1.48 -17.18
N ASP A 186 -17.01 -1.55 -18.02
CA ASP A 186 -16.84 -1.90 -19.44
C ASP A 186 -16.07 -0.79 -20.19
N ASP A 187 -16.36 0.48 -19.91
CA ASP A 187 -15.61 1.60 -20.48
C ASP A 187 -14.14 1.55 -20.06
N LEU A 188 -13.86 1.21 -18.80
CA LEU A 188 -12.50 1.03 -18.30
C LEU A 188 -11.78 -0.14 -18.97
N ASN A 189 -12.43 -1.28 -19.16
CA ASN A 189 -11.87 -2.43 -19.87
C ASN A 189 -11.43 -2.02 -21.29
N ASN A 190 -12.32 -1.38 -22.06
CA ASN A 190 -12.02 -0.92 -23.40
C ASN A 190 -10.85 0.05 -23.44
N MET A 191 -10.83 1.06 -22.55
CA MET A 191 -9.73 2.03 -22.45
C MET A 191 -8.40 1.34 -22.10
N PHE A 192 -8.39 0.34 -21.21
CA PHE A 192 -7.14 -0.37 -20.88
C PHE A 192 -6.65 -1.25 -22.03
N GLU A 193 -7.53 -1.87 -22.81
CA GLU A 193 -7.15 -2.62 -24.02
C GLU A 193 -6.45 -1.70 -25.04
N GLU A 194 -7.00 -0.50 -25.28
CA GLU A 194 -6.39 0.50 -26.16
C GLU A 194 -5.02 0.96 -25.62
N LEU A 195 -4.92 1.31 -24.33
CA LEU A 195 -3.68 1.76 -23.70
C LEU A 195 -2.58 0.69 -23.76
N ILE A 196 -2.92 -0.59 -23.54
CA ILE A 196 -1.98 -1.70 -23.63
C ILE A 196 -1.50 -1.87 -25.09
N ALA A 197 -2.41 -1.80 -26.06
CA ALA A 197 -2.06 -1.91 -27.48
C ALA A 197 -1.13 -0.76 -27.94
N GLU A 198 -1.29 0.43 -27.38
CA GLU A 198 -0.47 1.61 -27.67
C GLU A 198 0.83 1.66 -26.85
N GLY A 199 1.00 0.80 -25.83
CA GLY A 199 2.11 0.89 -24.88
C GLY A 199 2.08 2.17 -24.05
N ASN A 200 0.90 2.68 -23.76
CA ASN A 200 0.65 3.95 -23.08
C ASN A 200 0.10 3.76 -21.65
N SER A 201 -0.01 4.84 -20.88
CA SER A 201 -0.57 4.85 -19.52
C SER A 201 -1.35 6.14 -19.25
N VAL A 202 -2.22 6.07 -18.24
CA VAL A 202 -3.01 7.24 -17.79
C VAL A 202 -2.94 7.35 -16.27
N GLY A 203 -3.17 8.56 -15.76
CA GLY A 203 -3.28 8.84 -14.34
C GLY A 203 -4.64 8.43 -13.76
N ALA A 204 -4.71 8.43 -12.42
CA ALA A 204 -5.92 8.12 -11.67
C ALA A 204 -6.12 9.09 -10.50
N LYS A 205 -7.40 9.25 -10.07
CA LYS A 205 -7.74 9.89 -8.79
C LYS A 205 -8.17 8.83 -7.80
N LEU A 206 -7.63 8.95 -6.59
CA LEU A 206 -7.91 8.04 -5.48
C LEU A 206 -8.66 8.80 -4.39
N GLY A 207 -9.59 8.12 -3.73
CA GLY A 207 -10.29 8.65 -2.57
C GLY A 207 -10.21 7.66 -1.40
N VAL A 208 -10.28 8.20 -0.19
CA VAL A 208 -10.44 7.43 1.05
C VAL A 208 -11.62 7.99 1.80
N CYS A 209 -12.59 7.13 2.11
CA CYS A 209 -13.73 7.47 2.95
C CYS A 209 -13.55 6.83 4.34
N VAL A 210 -13.82 7.60 5.37
CA VAL A 210 -13.86 7.13 6.76
C VAL A 210 -15.29 7.31 7.26
N GLU A 211 -15.94 6.20 7.57
CA GLU A 211 -17.30 6.14 8.12
C GLU A 211 -17.25 5.77 9.59
N THR A 212 -18.05 6.43 10.42
CA THR A 212 -18.18 6.09 11.82
C THR A 212 -19.66 6.00 12.23
N VAL A 213 -19.98 5.03 13.08
CA VAL A 213 -21.34 4.90 13.64
C VAL A 213 -21.59 5.82 14.84
N SER A 214 -20.55 6.50 15.34
CA SER A 214 -20.67 7.41 16.49
C SER A 214 -20.69 8.86 16.04
N TYR A 215 -21.86 9.49 16.07
CA TYR A 215 -22.04 10.93 15.81
C TYR A 215 -21.48 11.86 16.88
N THR A 216 -20.90 11.34 17.97
CA THR A 216 -20.60 12.14 19.15
C THR A 216 -19.13 12.56 19.31
N HIS A 217 -18.16 12.00 18.56
CA HIS A 217 -16.74 12.28 18.80
C HIS A 217 -15.83 12.47 17.58
N LEU A 218 -16.33 12.32 16.35
CA LEU A 218 -15.54 12.59 15.13
C LEU A 218 -16.34 13.46 14.16
N THR A 219 -16.17 14.77 14.27
CA THR A 219 -16.78 15.77 13.38
C THR A 219 -15.89 16.09 12.18
N LEU A 220 -15.37 15.10 11.47
CA LEU A 220 -14.61 15.33 10.26
C LEU A 220 -15.14 14.46 9.12
N PRO A 221 -15.83 15.04 8.13
CA PRO A 221 -15.92 14.41 6.82
C PRO A 221 -14.53 14.52 6.19
N THR A 222 -13.71 13.50 6.33
CA THR A 222 -12.38 13.48 5.71
C THR A 222 -12.46 12.65 4.44
N THR A 223 -12.90 13.28 3.37
CA THR A 223 -12.62 12.77 2.03
C THR A 223 -11.28 13.37 1.60
N TYR A 224 -10.25 12.54 1.48
CA TYR A 224 -8.99 12.96 0.90
C TYR A 224 -8.94 12.47 -0.55
N GLU A 225 -8.85 13.40 -1.50
CA GLU A 225 -8.62 13.08 -2.91
C GLU A 225 -7.16 13.38 -3.26
N GLY A 226 -6.43 12.34 -3.67
CA GLY A 226 -5.07 12.44 -4.20
C GLY A 226 -5.05 12.11 -5.69
N SER A 227 -4.26 12.84 -6.48
CA SER A 227 -4.01 12.52 -7.88
C SER A 227 -2.66 11.81 -8.01
N VAL A 228 -2.62 10.71 -8.76
CA VAL A 228 -1.41 9.99 -9.14
C VAL A 228 -1.30 10.09 -10.66
N ALA A 229 -0.18 10.64 -11.13
CA ALA A 229 0.18 10.73 -12.54
C ALA A 229 1.07 9.56 -12.95
#